data_7f89235dd2abf4dd06dcdba6eef801b5
#
_entry.id   7f89235dd2abf4dd06dcdba6eef801b5
#
_cell.length_a   1.000
_cell.length_b   1.000
_cell.length_c   1.000
_cell.angle_alpha   90.00
_cell.angle_beta   90.00
_cell.angle_gamma   90.00
#
_symmetry.space_group_name_H-M   'P 1'
#
loop_
_entity.id
_entity.type
_entity.pdbx_description
1 polymer ?
#
loop_
_entity_poly.entity_id
_entity_poly.type
_entity_poly.pdbx_seq_one_letter_code
_entity_poly.pdbx_strand_id
1 'polypeptide(L)'
;MQSPYHGTKFAVEGLSESIAYELEPFGIKIVIIEPGAIKTNFDTGMIVAQKNQNPSSPYYKSMQKLQSSINSVFKNGTPPTKVAEVILNAVTAPNPNLRYTAGDDAALLAQKRKELPDSEFQKLVLEFFK
;
A
#
# COMPACT_ATOMS: atom_id res chain seq x y z
N MET A 1 -4.92 11.58 8.54
CA MET A 1 -5.02 12.06 7.18
C MET A 1 -5.20 10.93 6.16
N GLN A 2 -4.46 9.82 6.25
CA GLN A 2 -4.68 8.62 5.42
C GLN A 2 -5.37 7.46 6.15
N SER A 3 -5.72 7.63 7.43
CA SER A 3 -6.29 6.55 8.25
C SER A 3 -7.53 5.90 7.64
N PRO A 4 -8.51 6.62 7.05
CA PRO A 4 -9.65 5.95 6.42
C PRO A 4 -9.24 5.08 5.23
N TYR A 5 -8.29 5.56 4.40
CA TYR A 5 -7.74 4.78 3.30
C TYR A 5 -7.02 3.52 3.79
N HIS A 6 -6.14 3.65 4.78
CA HIS A 6 -5.48 2.49 5.36
C HIS A 6 -6.48 1.51 5.98
N GLY A 7 -7.50 2.02 6.68
CA GLY A 7 -8.57 1.18 7.23
C GLY A 7 -9.26 0.33 6.16
N THR A 8 -9.60 0.92 4.99
CA THR A 8 -10.21 0.17 3.89
C THR A 8 -9.25 -0.86 3.29
N LYS A 9 -7.95 -0.53 3.18
CA LYS A 9 -6.96 -1.47 2.65
C LYS A 9 -6.71 -2.66 3.59
N PHE A 10 -6.63 -2.40 4.89
CA PHE A 10 -6.54 -3.48 5.88
C PHE A 10 -7.79 -4.37 5.90
N ALA A 11 -8.98 -3.78 5.68
CA ALA A 11 -10.21 -4.56 5.55
C ALA A 11 -10.17 -5.49 4.31
N VAL A 12 -9.67 -5.01 3.17
CA VAL A 12 -9.47 -5.84 1.97
C VAL A 12 -8.48 -6.97 2.24
N GLU A 13 -7.36 -6.69 2.91
CA GLU A 13 -6.37 -7.70 3.30
C GLU A 13 -6.99 -8.82 4.14
N GLY A 14 -7.62 -8.46 5.26
CA GLY A 14 -8.23 -9.45 6.17
C GLY A 14 -9.35 -10.24 5.52
N LEU A 15 -10.19 -9.58 4.69
CA LEU A 15 -11.25 -10.25 3.93
C LEU A 15 -10.66 -11.25 2.92
N SER A 16 -9.65 -10.83 2.14
CA SER A 16 -9.02 -11.69 1.14
C SER A 16 -8.34 -12.90 1.76
N GLU A 17 -7.66 -12.72 2.89
CA GLU A 17 -7.05 -13.82 3.63
C GLU A 17 -8.08 -14.81 4.15
N SER A 18 -9.19 -14.32 4.72
CA SER A 18 -10.28 -15.19 5.20
C SER A 18 -10.92 -15.98 4.06
N ILE A 19 -11.22 -15.31 2.95
CA ILE A 19 -11.80 -15.95 1.76
C ILE A 19 -10.83 -17.00 1.17
N ALA A 20 -9.52 -16.78 1.24
CA ALA A 20 -8.54 -17.74 0.76
C ALA A 20 -8.67 -19.09 1.48
N TYR A 21 -8.90 -19.07 2.79
CA TYR A 21 -9.11 -20.29 3.58
C TYR A 21 -10.47 -20.94 3.30
N GLU A 22 -11.51 -20.14 3.10
CA GLU A 22 -12.86 -20.63 2.82
C GLU A 22 -12.95 -21.29 1.43
N LEU A 23 -12.19 -20.81 0.45
CA LEU A 23 -12.23 -21.26 -0.93
C LEU A 23 -11.20 -22.35 -1.26
N GLU A 24 -10.22 -22.57 -0.39
CA GLU A 24 -9.18 -23.59 -0.58
C GLU A 24 -9.76 -25.00 -0.84
N PRO A 25 -10.79 -25.48 -0.11
CA PRO A 25 -11.39 -26.79 -0.37
C PRO A 25 -12.01 -26.95 -1.76
N PHE A 26 -12.29 -25.84 -2.45
CA PHE A 26 -12.87 -25.82 -3.80
C PHE A 26 -11.79 -25.66 -4.89
N GLY A 27 -10.51 -25.68 -4.52
CA GLY A 27 -9.39 -25.49 -5.44
C GLY A 27 -9.23 -24.06 -5.96
N ILE A 28 -9.94 -23.08 -5.37
CA ILE A 28 -9.86 -21.67 -5.75
C ILE A 28 -8.73 -21.02 -4.95
N LYS A 29 -7.77 -20.42 -5.63
CA LYS A 29 -6.65 -19.71 -5.01
C LYS A 29 -6.88 -18.20 -5.05
N ILE A 30 -6.75 -17.56 -3.91
CA ILE A 30 -6.76 -16.10 -3.76
C ILE A 30 -5.30 -15.63 -3.72
N VAL A 31 -5.02 -14.59 -4.48
CA VAL A 31 -3.70 -13.95 -4.50
C VAL A 31 -3.88 -12.46 -4.23
N ILE A 32 -3.12 -11.95 -3.26
CA ILE A 32 -3.09 -10.54 -2.89
C ILE A 32 -1.83 -9.94 -3.51
N ILE A 33 -2.02 -8.90 -4.33
CA ILE A 33 -0.91 -8.11 -4.87
C ILE A 33 -0.76 -6.84 -4.03
N GLU A 34 0.42 -6.64 -3.49
CA GLU A 34 0.78 -5.52 -2.60
C GLU A 34 1.75 -4.58 -3.32
N PRO A 35 1.25 -3.67 -4.19
CA PRO A 35 2.12 -2.72 -4.87
C PRO A 35 2.58 -1.61 -3.93
N GLY A 36 3.82 -1.18 -4.10
CA GLY A 36 4.34 0.05 -3.50
C GLY A 36 3.83 1.30 -4.22
N ALA A 37 4.65 2.33 -4.28
CA ALA A 37 4.36 3.51 -5.08
C ALA A 37 4.50 3.18 -6.57
N ILE A 38 3.42 3.25 -7.31
CA ILE A 38 3.38 2.95 -8.73
C ILE A 38 3.19 4.24 -9.53
N LYS A 39 4.03 4.45 -10.54
CA LYS A 39 3.98 5.63 -11.41
C LYS A 39 2.70 5.62 -12.26
N THR A 40 1.63 6.15 -11.70
CA THR A 40 0.29 6.28 -12.30
C THR A 40 -0.31 7.63 -11.93
N ASN A 41 -1.52 7.89 -12.36
CA ASN A 41 -2.30 9.08 -11.97
C ASN A 41 -3.06 8.88 -10.64
N PHE A 42 -2.61 7.98 -9.78
CA PHE A 42 -3.27 7.71 -8.50
C PHE A 42 -3.31 8.94 -7.58
N ASP A 43 -2.22 9.70 -7.56
CA ASP A 43 -2.07 10.93 -6.78
C ASP A 43 -3.08 12.01 -7.17
N THR A 44 -3.38 12.14 -8.46
CA THR A 44 -4.33 13.12 -8.99
C THR A 44 -5.79 12.76 -8.71
N GLY A 45 -6.07 11.47 -8.46
CA GLY A 45 -7.40 10.96 -8.08
C GLY A 45 -7.72 11.07 -6.58
N MET A 46 -6.77 11.49 -5.76
CA MET A 46 -6.99 11.58 -4.31
C MET A 46 -7.92 12.73 -3.93
N ILE A 47 -9.01 12.40 -3.23
CA ILE A 47 -9.92 13.39 -2.67
C ILE A 47 -9.47 13.73 -1.25
N VAL A 48 -9.03 14.98 -1.05
CA VAL A 48 -8.64 15.49 0.27
C VAL A 48 -9.85 16.10 0.96
N ALA A 49 -10.11 15.72 2.21
CA ALA A 49 -11.18 16.28 3.01
C ALA A 49 -11.06 17.81 3.11
N GLN A 50 -12.17 18.53 2.91
CA GLN A 50 -12.21 20.00 2.90
C GLN A 50 -11.59 20.63 4.16
N LYS A 51 -11.82 20.05 5.33
CA LYS A 51 -11.23 20.53 6.61
C LYS A 51 -9.70 20.47 6.61
N ASN A 52 -9.08 19.56 5.87
CA ASN A 52 -7.62 19.48 5.78
C ASN A 52 -7.02 20.51 4.81
N GLN A 53 -7.85 21.12 3.97
CA GLN A 53 -7.46 22.19 3.04
C GLN A 53 -7.62 23.59 3.64
N ASN A 54 -8.23 23.70 4.81
CA ASN A 54 -8.41 24.98 5.49
C ASN A 54 -7.11 25.37 6.23
N PRO A 55 -6.52 26.55 5.94
CA PRO A 55 -5.30 27.03 6.62
C PRO A 55 -5.39 27.13 8.14
N SER A 56 -6.59 27.32 8.70
CA SER A 56 -6.83 27.36 10.15
C SER A 56 -6.88 25.95 10.79
N SER A 57 -6.88 24.89 10.01
CA SER A 57 -6.87 23.53 10.54
C SER A 57 -5.52 23.17 11.15
N PRO A 58 -5.48 22.53 12.33
CA PRO A 58 -4.22 22.06 12.91
C PRO A 58 -3.51 21.01 12.03
N TYR A 59 -4.23 20.40 11.08
CA TYR A 59 -3.70 19.40 10.16
C TYR A 59 -3.18 19.98 8.84
N TYR A 60 -3.40 21.29 8.58
CA TYR A 60 -3.08 21.91 7.29
C TYR A 60 -1.61 21.72 6.89
N LYS A 61 -0.68 22.11 7.77
CA LYS A 61 0.78 22.00 7.50
C LYS A 61 1.22 20.55 7.26
N SER A 62 0.71 19.63 8.07
CA SER A 62 1.02 18.20 7.90
C SER A 62 0.45 17.65 6.61
N MET A 63 -0.72 18.12 6.18
CA MET A 63 -1.32 17.73 4.90
C MET A 63 -0.51 18.23 3.70
N GLN A 64 -0.01 19.46 3.75
CA GLN A 64 0.87 20.02 2.71
C GLN A 64 2.16 19.19 2.56
N LYS A 65 2.82 18.86 3.67
CA LYS A 65 4.01 18.00 3.66
C LYS A 65 3.70 16.61 3.07
N LEU A 66 2.62 15.99 3.53
CA LEU A 66 2.20 14.68 3.03
C LEU A 66 1.94 14.71 1.52
N GLN A 67 1.24 15.74 1.01
CA GLN A 67 0.96 15.89 -0.42
C GLN A 67 2.26 16.01 -1.23
N SER A 68 3.21 16.80 -0.77
CA SER A 68 4.52 16.95 -1.42
C SER A 68 5.28 15.63 -1.46
N SER A 69 5.28 14.88 -0.36
CA SER A 69 5.94 13.58 -0.27
C SER A 69 5.29 12.56 -1.20
N ILE A 70 3.95 12.50 -1.22
CA ILE A 70 3.19 11.62 -2.11
C ILE A 70 3.55 11.92 -3.57
N ASN A 71 3.48 13.18 -4.00
CA ASN A 71 3.78 13.57 -5.38
C ASN A 71 5.20 13.15 -5.79
N SER A 72 6.19 13.33 -4.90
CA SER A 72 7.57 12.92 -5.16
C SER A 72 7.71 11.40 -5.30
N VAL A 73 7.10 10.65 -4.38
CA VAL A 73 7.18 9.19 -4.34
C VAL A 73 6.51 8.57 -5.58
N PHE A 74 5.32 9.03 -5.97
CA PHE A 74 4.63 8.51 -7.15
C PHE A 74 5.30 8.91 -8.46
N LYS A 75 5.90 10.10 -8.55
CA LYS A 75 6.67 10.52 -9.72
C LYS A 75 7.85 9.59 -10.01
N ASN A 76 8.49 9.10 -8.96
CA ASN A 76 9.63 8.19 -9.03
C ASN A 76 9.27 6.71 -8.79
N GLY A 77 7.98 6.40 -8.75
CA GLY A 77 7.45 5.09 -8.42
C GLY A 77 7.79 4.01 -9.47
N THR A 78 7.55 2.78 -9.08
CA THR A 78 7.71 1.59 -9.93
C THR A 78 6.82 1.68 -11.17
N PRO A 79 7.30 1.33 -12.38
CA PRO A 79 6.46 1.30 -13.57
C PRO A 79 5.28 0.31 -13.44
N PRO A 80 4.07 0.64 -13.94
CA PRO A 80 2.91 -0.26 -13.90
C PRO A 80 3.15 -1.63 -14.53
N THR A 81 4.05 -1.70 -15.52
CA THR A 81 4.44 -2.96 -16.18
C THR A 81 5.02 -3.97 -15.20
N LYS A 82 5.74 -3.51 -14.16
CA LYS A 82 6.27 -4.40 -13.11
C LYS A 82 5.16 -5.03 -12.28
N VAL A 83 4.09 -4.30 -12.01
CA VAL A 83 2.91 -4.85 -11.34
C VAL A 83 2.25 -5.90 -12.22
N ALA A 84 2.11 -5.62 -13.53
CA ALA A 84 1.56 -6.57 -14.48
C ALA A 84 2.38 -7.87 -14.58
N GLU A 85 3.72 -7.77 -14.55
CA GLU A 85 4.62 -8.94 -14.50
C GLU A 85 4.38 -9.77 -13.23
N VAL A 86 4.25 -9.12 -12.07
CA VAL A 86 3.96 -9.81 -10.79
C VAL A 86 2.60 -10.51 -10.83
N ILE A 87 1.58 -9.85 -11.37
CA ILE A 87 0.24 -10.44 -11.54
C ILE A 87 0.32 -11.66 -12.45
N LEU A 88 0.99 -11.54 -13.61
CA LEU A 88 1.14 -12.64 -14.55
C LEU A 88 1.84 -13.84 -13.88
N ASN A 89 2.92 -13.59 -13.17
CA ASN A 89 3.62 -14.65 -12.44
C ASN A 89 2.74 -15.32 -11.38
N ALA A 90 1.94 -14.55 -10.66
CA ALA A 90 1.05 -15.08 -9.64
C ALA A 90 -0.06 -15.97 -10.23
N VAL A 91 -0.71 -15.53 -11.33
CA VAL A 91 -1.82 -16.28 -11.92
C VAL A 91 -1.38 -17.49 -12.75
N THR A 92 -0.11 -17.53 -13.17
CA THR A 92 0.45 -18.66 -13.92
C THR A 92 1.21 -19.66 -13.03
N ALA A 93 1.46 -19.32 -11.76
CA ALA A 93 2.13 -20.21 -10.82
C ALA A 93 1.26 -21.45 -10.51
N PRO A 94 1.80 -22.67 -10.57
CA PRO A 94 1.06 -23.89 -10.20
C PRO A 94 0.57 -23.86 -8.74
N ASN A 95 1.38 -23.31 -7.85
CA ASN A 95 1.08 -23.12 -6.43
C ASN A 95 1.43 -21.68 -6.04
N PRO A 96 0.52 -20.71 -6.27
CA PRO A 96 0.80 -19.33 -5.96
C PRO A 96 0.88 -19.09 -4.44
N ASN A 97 1.74 -18.16 -4.05
CA ASN A 97 1.72 -17.63 -2.69
C ASN A 97 0.47 -16.77 -2.49
N LEU A 98 0.05 -16.63 -1.23
CA LEU A 98 -1.07 -15.74 -0.90
C LEU A 98 -0.75 -14.26 -1.20
N ARG A 99 0.51 -13.83 -0.99
CA ARG A 99 0.92 -12.42 -1.17
C ARG A 99 2.13 -12.28 -2.07
N TYR A 100 2.10 -11.24 -2.91
CA TYR A 100 3.20 -10.82 -3.77
C TYR A 100 3.36 -9.31 -3.68
N THR A 101 4.53 -8.86 -3.26
CA THR A 101 4.89 -7.43 -3.33
C THR A 101 5.28 -7.03 -4.75
N ALA A 102 4.95 -5.82 -5.17
CA ALA A 102 5.35 -5.27 -6.45
C ALA A 102 6.00 -3.88 -6.26
N GLY A 103 7.30 -3.83 -6.44
CA GLY A 103 8.17 -2.68 -6.18
C GLY A 103 9.10 -2.91 -4.99
N ASP A 104 10.31 -2.34 -5.09
CA ASP A 104 11.35 -2.51 -4.07
C ASP A 104 10.96 -1.87 -2.75
N ASP A 105 10.24 -0.76 -2.80
CA ASP A 105 9.68 -0.06 -1.64
C ASP A 105 8.66 -0.91 -0.88
N ALA A 106 7.75 -1.58 -1.60
CA ALA A 106 6.80 -2.52 -1.01
C ALA A 106 7.50 -3.71 -0.37
N ALA A 107 8.47 -4.31 -1.06
CA ALA A 107 9.23 -5.44 -0.56
C ALA A 107 10.01 -5.06 0.71
N LEU A 108 10.67 -3.90 0.70
CA LEU A 108 11.41 -3.39 1.86
C LEU A 108 10.48 -3.15 3.07
N LEU A 109 9.35 -2.48 2.87
CA LEU A 109 8.41 -2.19 3.96
C LEU A 109 7.78 -3.47 4.52
N ALA A 110 7.39 -4.41 3.67
CA ALA A 110 6.86 -5.70 4.08
C ALA A 110 7.89 -6.51 4.89
N GLN A 111 9.15 -6.49 4.46
CA GLN A 111 10.24 -7.12 5.20
C GLN A 111 10.45 -6.44 6.56
N LYS A 112 10.58 -5.12 6.59
CA LYS A 112 10.79 -4.36 7.84
C LYS A 112 9.63 -4.55 8.82
N ARG A 113 8.39 -4.63 8.33
CA ARG A 113 7.22 -4.90 9.17
C ARG A 113 7.28 -6.27 9.85
N LYS A 114 7.90 -7.27 9.22
CA LYS A 114 8.08 -8.62 9.80
C LYS A 114 9.26 -8.70 10.76
N GLU A 115 10.32 -7.94 10.48
CA GLU A 115 11.57 -8.02 11.26
C GLU A 115 11.57 -7.13 12.50
N LEU A 116 10.92 -5.96 12.43
CA LEU A 116 10.99 -4.95 13.48
C LEU A 116 9.83 -5.07 14.48
N PRO A 117 10.10 -4.87 15.77
CA PRO A 117 9.06 -4.62 16.75
C PRO A 117 8.22 -3.39 16.39
N ASP A 118 6.96 -3.32 16.83
CA ASP A 118 6.03 -2.24 16.53
C ASP A 118 6.61 -0.84 16.81
N SER A 119 7.32 -0.68 17.93
CA SER A 119 7.92 0.60 18.32
C SER A 119 9.03 1.06 17.36
N GLU A 120 9.80 0.15 16.80
CA GLU A 120 10.87 0.45 15.84
C GLU A 120 10.31 0.69 14.45
N PHE A 121 9.34 -0.14 14.03
CA PHE A 121 8.64 0.08 12.77
C PHE A 121 7.90 1.42 12.76
N GLN A 122 7.26 1.81 13.88
CA GLN A 122 6.62 3.12 14.02
C GLN A 122 7.63 4.28 13.83
N LYS A 123 8.83 4.18 14.41
CA LYS A 123 9.88 5.19 14.23
C LYS A 123 10.27 5.30 12.75
N LEU A 124 10.49 4.16 12.08
CA LEU A 124 10.80 4.13 10.65
C LEU A 124 9.70 4.83 9.83
N VAL A 125 8.44 4.52 10.08
CA VAL A 125 7.31 5.15 9.36
C VAL A 125 7.24 6.66 9.63
N LEU A 126 7.49 7.10 10.87
CA LEU A 126 7.47 8.52 11.23
C LEU A 126 8.53 9.35 10.51
N GLU A 127 9.66 8.75 10.08
CA GLU A 127 10.67 9.45 9.29
C GLU A 127 10.12 9.91 7.92
N PHE A 128 9.16 9.19 7.34
CA PHE A 128 8.51 9.60 6.09
C PHE A 128 7.61 10.84 6.23
N PHE A 129 7.29 11.25 7.48
CA PHE A 129 6.44 12.41 7.77
C PHE A 129 7.22 13.62 8.27
N LYS A 130 8.54 13.52 8.43
CA LYS A 130 9.43 14.62 8.82
C LYS A 130 9.92 15.40 7.61
#